data_948118a127194fe256a27cba1d27b2f2
#
_entry.id   948118a127194fe256a27cba1d27b2f2
#
_cell.length_a   1.000
_cell.length_b   1.000
_cell.length_c   1.000
_cell.angle_alpha   90.00
_cell.angle_beta   90.00
_cell.angle_gamma   90.00
#
_symmetry.space_group_name_H-M   'P 1'
#
loop_
_entity.id
_entity.type
_entity.pdbx_description
1 polymer ?
#
loop_
_entity_poly.entity_id
_entity_poly.type
_entity_poly.pdbx_seq_one_letter_code
_entity_poly.pdbx_strand_id
1 'polypeptide(L)'
;MDEVFGLFPTPFMRAPATLNARLVEGLVQHFSALASSRNKASDSLLHTEMLHPADSPLFVEAATLITPKLVDMGALMFGERLDWSIKEMWVNLMDRGGLQTMHNHSNSFVSGVVYLTAMHPESQTVFMKPSGGAEFVFKNEHANIAPTPFNADRWTVPQTAPGDLVLFPSYLLHAVPVNQGERRITLSFNAIPDGLDSWGYKVKFGT
;
A
#
# COMPACT_ATOMS: atom_id res chain seq x y z
N MET A 1 0.18 26.00 26.84
CA MET A 1 0.10 25.69 25.40
C MET A 1 -0.87 24.54 25.28
N ASP A 2 -1.94 24.68 24.52
CA ASP A 2 -2.94 23.61 24.38
C ASP A 2 -2.35 22.46 23.54
N GLU A 3 -2.64 21.23 23.93
CA GLU A 3 -2.21 20.02 23.22
C GLU A 3 -3.40 19.38 22.52
N VAL A 4 -3.22 18.96 21.26
CA VAL A 4 -4.26 18.32 20.45
C VAL A 4 -3.78 16.93 20.05
N PHE A 5 -4.59 15.92 20.38
CA PHE A 5 -4.31 14.53 20.10
C PHE A 5 -5.31 13.95 19.11
N GLY A 6 -4.83 13.12 18.17
CA GLY A 6 -5.68 12.26 17.37
C GLY A 6 -6.03 10.99 18.14
N LEU A 7 -7.33 10.78 18.40
CA LEU A 7 -7.78 9.56 19.05
C LEU A 7 -7.94 8.45 18.01
N PHE A 8 -7.31 7.29 18.24
CA PHE A 8 -7.41 6.10 17.38
C PHE A 8 -6.99 6.36 15.92
N PRO A 9 -5.80 6.94 15.68
CA PRO A 9 -5.37 7.24 14.33
C PRO A 9 -5.16 5.96 13.51
N THR A 10 -5.50 6.01 12.23
CA THR A 10 -5.18 4.94 11.28
C THR A 10 -3.67 4.95 10.99
N PRO A 11 -2.94 3.86 11.22
CA PRO A 11 -1.51 3.83 10.94
C PRO A 11 -1.26 3.78 9.43
N PHE A 12 -0.28 4.56 8.99
CA PHE A 12 0.29 4.53 7.66
C PHE A 12 1.81 4.66 7.79
N MET A 13 2.55 3.70 7.24
CA MET A 13 4.00 3.71 7.29
C MET A 13 4.58 3.98 5.90
N ARG A 14 5.51 4.93 5.81
CA ARG A 14 6.40 5.08 4.66
C ARG A 14 7.82 4.74 5.11
N ALA A 15 8.44 3.80 4.43
CA ALA A 15 9.84 3.40 4.61
C ALA A 15 10.64 3.77 3.36
N PRO A 16 11.37 4.91 3.37
CA PRO A 16 12.15 5.34 2.23
C PRO A 16 13.28 4.36 1.90
N ALA A 17 13.57 4.20 0.61
CA ALA A 17 14.69 3.40 0.09
C ALA A 17 14.78 1.99 0.69
N THR A 18 13.62 1.35 0.92
CA THR A 18 13.56 -0.05 1.42
C THR A 18 14.24 -1.00 0.44
N LEU A 19 14.03 -0.82 -0.86
CA LEU A 19 14.78 -1.53 -1.89
C LEU A 19 15.89 -0.62 -2.44
N ASN A 20 17.09 -1.18 -2.59
CA ASN A 20 18.20 -0.47 -3.23
C ASN A 20 18.02 -0.35 -4.75
N ALA A 21 18.77 0.57 -5.38
CA ALA A 21 18.63 0.86 -6.80
C ALA A 21 18.87 -0.38 -7.69
N ARG A 22 19.85 -1.25 -7.36
CA ARG A 22 20.12 -2.49 -8.09
C ARG A 22 18.91 -3.43 -8.14
N LEU A 23 18.27 -3.63 -7.00
CA LEU A 23 17.09 -4.50 -6.91
C LEU A 23 15.90 -3.89 -7.64
N VAL A 24 15.67 -2.59 -7.50
CA VAL A 24 14.62 -1.85 -8.22
C VAL A 24 14.81 -2.00 -9.73
N GLU A 25 16.04 -1.79 -10.24
CA GLU A 25 16.36 -1.92 -11.66
C GLU A 25 16.14 -3.35 -12.17
N GLY A 26 16.57 -4.36 -11.41
CA GLY A 26 16.33 -5.77 -11.73
C GLY A 26 14.84 -6.12 -11.79
N LEU A 27 14.03 -5.62 -10.86
CA LEU A 27 12.57 -5.81 -10.86
C LEU A 27 11.92 -5.10 -12.05
N VAL A 28 12.29 -3.87 -12.35
CA VAL A 28 11.77 -3.13 -13.52
C VAL A 28 12.08 -3.87 -14.82
N GLN A 29 13.30 -4.35 -15.00
CA GLN A 29 13.68 -5.12 -16.19
C GLN A 29 12.87 -6.41 -16.29
N HIS A 30 12.76 -7.16 -15.19
CA HIS A 30 12.01 -8.41 -15.12
C HIS A 30 10.53 -8.20 -15.52
N PHE A 31 9.86 -7.21 -14.95
CA PHE A 31 8.43 -6.97 -15.20
C PHE A 31 8.14 -6.30 -16.54
N SER A 32 9.07 -5.51 -17.08
CA SER A 32 8.90 -4.91 -18.40
C SER A 32 8.90 -5.97 -19.52
N ALA A 33 9.47 -7.14 -19.28
CA ALA A 33 9.53 -8.27 -20.23
C ALA A 33 8.41 -9.31 -20.04
N LEU A 34 7.68 -9.27 -18.90
CA LEU A 34 6.62 -10.24 -18.59
C LEU A 34 5.32 -9.94 -19.33
N ALA A 35 4.64 -11.02 -19.72
CA ALA A 35 3.25 -10.93 -20.14
C ALA A 35 2.36 -10.49 -18.96
N SER A 36 1.48 -9.56 -19.20
CA SER A 36 0.56 -9.03 -18.21
C SER A 36 -0.87 -9.00 -18.74
N SER A 37 -1.84 -9.11 -17.86
CA SER A 37 -3.26 -9.06 -18.18
C SER A 37 -3.82 -7.66 -17.96
N ARG A 38 -4.81 -7.25 -18.74
CA ARG A 38 -5.51 -5.98 -18.54
C ARG A 38 -6.31 -6.01 -17.24
N ASN A 39 -6.25 -4.93 -16.49
CA ASN A 39 -7.09 -4.76 -15.31
C ASN A 39 -8.51 -4.34 -15.75
N LYS A 40 -9.52 -4.79 -15.02
CA LYS A 40 -10.92 -4.42 -15.27
C LYS A 40 -11.22 -2.92 -15.05
N ALA A 41 -10.37 -2.22 -14.30
CA ALA A 41 -10.57 -0.80 -13.97
C ALA A 41 -10.18 0.14 -15.12
N SER A 42 -9.18 -0.23 -15.93
CA SER A 42 -8.67 0.62 -17.02
C SER A 42 -7.90 -0.20 -18.05
N ASP A 43 -8.10 0.08 -19.32
CA ASP A 43 -7.33 -0.55 -20.41
C ASP A 43 -5.83 -0.18 -20.37
N SER A 44 -5.48 0.92 -19.72
CA SER A 44 -4.11 1.39 -19.54
C SER A 44 -3.49 0.95 -18.21
N LEU A 45 -4.14 0.05 -17.49
CA LEU A 45 -3.62 -0.61 -16.30
C LEU A 45 -3.50 -2.11 -16.58
N LEU A 46 -2.28 -2.61 -16.52
CA LEU A 46 -1.96 -4.03 -16.60
C LEU A 46 -1.53 -4.53 -15.24
N HIS A 47 -1.76 -5.79 -14.95
CA HIS A 47 -1.22 -6.44 -13.75
C HIS A 47 -0.70 -7.83 -14.09
N THR A 48 0.27 -8.31 -13.32
CA THR A 48 0.70 -9.71 -13.38
C THR A 48 -0.36 -10.61 -12.76
N GLU A 49 -0.23 -11.90 -12.97
CA GLU A 49 -0.86 -12.87 -12.08
C GLU A 49 -0.28 -12.75 -10.68
N MET A 50 -0.91 -13.44 -9.70
CA MET A 50 -0.38 -13.47 -8.34
C MET A 50 0.96 -14.21 -8.32
N LEU A 51 1.94 -13.58 -7.72
CA LEU A 51 3.31 -14.04 -7.59
C LEU A 51 3.54 -14.48 -6.14
N HIS A 52 4.41 -15.44 -5.96
CA HIS A 52 4.86 -15.84 -4.63
C HIS A 52 6.28 -15.32 -4.38
N PRO A 53 6.64 -14.93 -3.15
CA PRO A 53 8.00 -14.50 -2.83
C PRO A 53 9.10 -15.48 -3.27
N ALA A 54 8.82 -16.79 -3.26
CA ALA A 54 9.78 -17.84 -3.67
C ALA A 54 9.94 -18.03 -5.19
N ASP A 55 9.13 -17.36 -6.03
CA ASP A 55 9.16 -17.60 -7.48
C ASP A 55 10.42 -17.08 -8.17
N SER A 56 11.15 -16.16 -7.53
CA SER A 56 12.35 -15.56 -8.09
C SER A 56 13.32 -15.09 -6.99
N PRO A 57 14.65 -15.20 -7.20
CA PRO A 57 15.63 -14.60 -6.28
C PRO A 57 15.39 -13.09 -6.02
N LEU A 58 14.92 -12.34 -7.03
CA LEU A 58 14.56 -10.92 -6.86
C LEU A 58 13.40 -10.73 -5.88
N PHE A 59 12.41 -11.63 -5.91
CA PHE A 59 11.26 -11.57 -5.01
C PHE A 59 11.65 -11.99 -3.60
N VAL A 60 12.50 -13.01 -3.45
CA VAL A 60 13.08 -13.40 -2.15
C VAL A 60 13.83 -12.23 -1.53
N GLU A 61 14.70 -11.55 -2.31
CA GLU A 61 15.46 -10.39 -1.82
C GLU A 61 14.52 -9.25 -1.41
N ALA A 62 13.51 -8.93 -2.24
CA ALA A 62 12.52 -7.91 -1.91
C ALA A 62 11.74 -8.25 -0.65
N ALA A 63 11.21 -9.46 -0.52
CA ALA A 63 10.49 -9.92 0.66
C ALA A 63 11.35 -9.86 1.93
N THR A 64 12.62 -10.23 1.84
CA THR A 64 13.57 -10.17 2.96
C THR A 64 13.75 -8.73 3.48
N LEU A 65 13.79 -7.74 2.58
CA LEU A 65 13.92 -6.33 2.95
C LEU A 65 12.59 -5.72 3.46
N ILE A 66 11.46 -6.23 2.99
CA ILE A 66 10.12 -5.78 3.37
C ILE A 66 9.70 -6.33 4.75
N THR A 67 9.98 -7.59 5.05
CA THR A 67 9.49 -8.30 6.24
C THR A 67 9.78 -7.56 7.56
N PRO A 68 10.97 -6.99 7.82
CA PRO A 68 11.19 -6.21 9.05
C PRO A 68 10.22 -5.03 9.20
N LYS A 69 9.85 -4.38 8.10
CA LYS A 69 8.89 -3.26 8.10
C LYS A 69 7.46 -3.73 8.34
N LEU A 70 7.11 -4.93 7.85
CA LEU A 70 5.84 -5.58 8.18
C LEU A 70 5.73 -5.88 9.68
N VAL A 71 6.78 -6.42 10.29
CA VAL A 71 6.84 -6.68 11.74
C VAL A 71 6.67 -5.40 12.53
N ASP A 72 7.34 -4.31 12.13
CA ASP A 72 7.20 -3.01 12.79
C ASP A 72 5.79 -2.44 12.64
N MET A 73 5.18 -2.52 11.45
CA MET A 73 3.80 -2.10 11.21
C MET A 73 2.81 -2.96 12.01
N GLY A 74 3.02 -4.27 12.03
CA GLY A 74 2.23 -5.21 12.80
C GLY A 74 2.27 -4.92 14.31
N ALA A 75 3.43 -4.59 14.85
CA ALA A 75 3.59 -4.23 16.25
C ALA A 75 2.78 -2.97 16.62
N LEU A 76 2.70 -1.98 15.72
CA LEU A 76 1.82 -0.81 15.91
C LEU A 76 0.34 -1.19 15.93
N MET A 77 -0.08 -2.17 15.10
CA MET A 77 -1.49 -2.54 14.96
C MET A 77 -1.97 -3.49 16.06
N PHE A 78 -1.11 -4.41 16.51
CA PHE A 78 -1.48 -5.52 17.40
C PHE A 78 -0.85 -5.43 18.79
N GLY A 79 0.05 -4.47 19.02
CA GLY A 79 0.74 -4.30 20.31
C GLY A 79 1.80 -5.34 20.59
N GLU A 80 2.10 -6.23 19.63
CA GLU A 80 3.06 -7.32 19.75
C GLU A 80 3.84 -7.51 18.44
N ARG A 81 5.08 -7.95 18.53
CA ARG A 81 5.89 -8.34 17.36
C ARG A 81 5.55 -9.78 16.97
N LEU A 82 4.72 -9.92 15.99
CA LEU A 82 4.33 -11.20 15.40
C LEU A 82 5.24 -11.56 14.22
N ASP A 83 5.28 -12.83 13.87
CA ASP A 83 5.85 -13.27 12.60
C ASP A 83 4.84 -13.01 11.48
N TRP A 84 5.34 -12.60 10.30
CA TRP A 84 4.52 -12.17 9.18
C TRP A 84 4.93 -12.88 7.89
N SER A 85 3.92 -13.26 7.12
CA SER A 85 4.09 -13.82 5.79
C SER A 85 3.48 -12.90 4.73
N ILE A 86 4.23 -12.66 3.65
CA ILE A 86 3.68 -12.09 2.42
C ILE A 86 2.90 -13.21 1.74
N LYS A 87 1.59 -13.10 1.78
CA LYS A 87 0.65 -14.11 1.28
C LYS A 87 0.61 -14.14 -0.26
N GLU A 88 0.65 -12.98 -0.86
CA GLU A 88 0.56 -12.78 -2.31
C GLU A 88 1.19 -11.46 -2.70
N MET A 89 1.74 -11.40 -3.89
CA MET A 89 2.28 -10.18 -4.48
C MET A 89 1.93 -10.11 -5.96
N TRP A 90 1.86 -8.91 -6.50
CA TRP A 90 1.62 -8.66 -7.92
C TRP A 90 2.23 -7.33 -8.34
N VAL A 91 2.44 -7.16 -9.63
CA VAL A 91 2.93 -5.91 -10.19
C VAL A 91 1.85 -5.23 -10.99
N ASN A 92 1.69 -3.94 -10.77
CA ASN A 92 0.86 -3.05 -11.57
C ASN A 92 1.75 -2.25 -12.53
N LEU A 93 1.43 -2.30 -13.81
CA LEU A 93 2.03 -1.49 -14.86
C LEU A 93 0.94 -0.55 -15.39
N MET A 94 1.08 0.72 -15.10
CA MET A 94 0.08 1.74 -15.42
C MET A 94 0.67 2.76 -16.38
N ASP A 95 0.20 2.74 -17.61
CA ASP A 95 0.56 3.72 -18.61
C ASP A 95 -0.18 5.06 -18.38
N ARG A 96 0.22 6.11 -19.09
CA ARG A 96 -0.49 7.39 -19.08
C ARG A 96 -1.96 7.17 -19.41
N GLY A 97 -2.86 7.79 -18.65
CA GLY A 97 -4.30 7.63 -18.76
C GLY A 97 -4.87 6.46 -17.95
N GLY A 98 -4.04 5.53 -17.46
CA GLY A 98 -4.47 4.46 -16.58
C GLY A 98 -4.88 4.97 -15.20
N LEU A 99 -5.78 4.24 -14.55
CA LEU A 99 -6.25 4.53 -13.19
C LEU A 99 -6.56 3.22 -12.46
N GLN A 100 -6.56 3.28 -11.14
CA GLN A 100 -7.10 2.21 -10.30
C GLN A 100 -8.26 2.76 -9.49
N THR A 101 -9.42 2.15 -9.64
CA THR A 101 -10.63 2.55 -8.91
C THR A 101 -10.49 2.32 -7.41
N MET A 102 -11.36 2.96 -6.64
CA MET A 102 -11.43 2.80 -5.17
C MET A 102 -11.67 1.35 -4.80
N HIS A 103 -10.82 0.80 -3.95
CA HIS A 103 -10.90 -0.58 -3.48
C HIS A 103 -10.17 -0.74 -2.13
N ASN A 104 -10.35 -1.89 -1.51
CA ASN A 104 -9.57 -2.38 -0.38
C ASN A 104 -9.15 -3.84 -0.66
N HIS A 105 -8.41 -4.43 0.26
CA HIS A 105 -7.93 -5.81 0.11
C HIS A 105 -8.57 -6.70 1.17
N SER A 106 -9.21 -7.78 0.70
CA SER A 106 -9.82 -8.79 1.56
C SER A 106 -8.80 -9.83 2.01
N ASN A 107 -9.12 -10.54 3.10
CA ASN A 107 -8.34 -11.68 3.59
C ASN A 107 -6.86 -11.36 3.88
N SER A 108 -6.59 -10.15 4.31
CA SER A 108 -5.25 -9.72 4.76
C SER A 108 -5.35 -8.64 5.82
N PHE A 109 -4.28 -8.40 6.56
CA PHE A 109 -4.22 -7.41 7.63
C PHE A 109 -3.43 -6.18 7.22
N VAL A 110 -2.32 -6.37 6.51
CA VAL A 110 -1.48 -5.29 6.00
C VAL A 110 -1.30 -5.45 4.50
N SER A 111 -1.50 -4.36 3.79
CA SER A 111 -1.15 -4.24 2.38
C SER A 111 0.05 -3.31 2.22
N GLY A 112 0.86 -3.58 1.22
CA GLY A 112 2.04 -2.79 0.93
C GLY A 112 2.22 -2.52 -0.55
N VAL A 113 2.88 -1.40 -0.84
CA VAL A 113 3.24 -1.00 -2.20
C VAL A 113 4.69 -0.53 -2.22
N VAL A 114 5.52 -1.17 -3.02
CA VAL A 114 6.86 -0.70 -3.37
C VAL A 114 6.77 0.05 -4.70
N TYR A 115 7.27 1.26 -4.72
CA TYR A 115 7.35 2.06 -5.93
C TYR A 115 8.63 1.71 -6.70
N LEU A 116 8.50 1.25 -7.94
CA LEU A 116 9.64 0.85 -8.76
C LEU A 116 10.05 1.91 -9.79
N THR A 117 9.14 2.83 -10.12
CA THR A 117 9.40 3.98 -11.00
C THR A 117 9.00 5.29 -10.33
N ALA A 118 9.49 6.40 -10.85
CA ALA A 118 9.05 7.73 -10.39
C ALA A 118 7.56 7.95 -10.66
N MET A 119 6.88 8.62 -9.73
CA MET A 119 5.45 8.91 -9.81
C MET A 119 5.23 10.37 -10.19
N HIS A 120 4.26 10.61 -11.07
CA HIS A 120 3.78 11.98 -11.29
C HIS A 120 3.08 12.48 -10.00
N PRO A 121 3.29 13.74 -9.58
CA PRO A 121 2.70 14.25 -8.33
C PRO A 121 1.18 14.09 -8.24
N GLU A 122 0.46 14.31 -9.34
CA GLU A 122 -1.00 14.18 -9.41
C GLU A 122 -1.50 12.73 -9.50
N SER A 123 -0.59 11.75 -9.62
CA SER A 123 -0.91 10.33 -9.77
C SER A 123 -0.51 9.52 -8.54
N GLN A 124 -0.30 10.19 -7.40
CA GLN A 124 -0.03 9.53 -6.12
C GLN A 124 -1.27 8.80 -5.63
N THR A 125 -1.07 7.70 -4.89
CA THR A 125 -2.17 6.95 -4.29
C THR A 125 -2.95 7.84 -3.31
N VAL A 126 -4.27 7.78 -3.39
CA VAL A 126 -5.20 8.51 -2.52
C VAL A 126 -5.92 7.52 -1.63
N PHE A 127 -5.96 7.81 -0.34
CA PHE A 127 -6.71 7.08 0.66
C PHE A 127 -7.96 7.85 1.05
N MET A 128 -9.04 7.10 1.35
CA MET A 128 -10.27 7.66 1.87
C MET A 128 -10.33 7.45 3.38
N LYS A 129 -10.86 8.44 4.10
CA LYS A 129 -11.19 8.29 5.51
C LYS A 129 -12.17 7.12 5.69
N PRO A 130 -11.90 6.19 6.61
CA PRO A 130 -12.85 5.11 6.89
C PRO A 130 -14.19 5.68 7.35
N SER A 131 -15.28 5.27 6.70
CA SER A 131 -16.64 5.64 7.10
C SER A 131 -17.03 4.84 8.34
N GLY A 132 -17.00 5.46 9.50
CA GLY A 132 -17.26 4.79 10.79
C GLY A 132 -18.35 5.40 11.65
N GLY A 133 -19.22 6.27 11.11
CA GLY A 133 -20.33 6.86 11.86
C GLY A 133 -19.95 8.00 12.82
N ALA A 134 -18.72 8.47 12.79
CA ALA A 134 -18.21 9.58 13.60
C ALA A 134 -18.07 10.88 12.79
N GLU A 135 -18.94 11.12 11.82
CA GLU A 135 -18.90 12.30 10.98
C GLU A 135 -20.04 13.26 11.28
N PHE A 136 -19.72 14.55 11.25
CA PHE A 136 -20.76 15.58 11.28
C PHE A 136 -21.52 15.58 9.95
N VAL A 137 -22.86 15.72 10.03
CA VAL A 137 -23.71 15.85 8.85
C VAL A 137 -23.42 17.16 8.09
N PHE A 138 -23.05 18.21 8.83
CA PHE A 138 -22.69 19.50 8.25
C PHE A 138 -21.19 19.59 8.06
N LYS A 139 -20.78 19.98 6.87
CA LYS A 139 -19.37 20.19 6.50
C LYS A 139 -19.11 21.67 6.23
N ASN A 140 -17.92 22.12 6.58
CA ASN A 140 -17.41 23.42 6.15
C ASN A 140 -16.59 23.22 4.89
N GLU A 141 -17.17 23.47 3.71
CA GLU A 141 -16.55 23.21 2.40
C GLU A 141 -16.55 24.50 1.57
N HIS A 142 -15.38 25.07 1.34
CA HIS A 142 -15.16 26.20 0.43
C HIS A 142 -13.66 26.28 0.04
N ALA A 143 -13.33 27.10 -0.95
CA ALA A 143 -11.99 27.16 -1.55
C ALA A 143 -10.84 27.53 -0.59
N ASN A 144 -11.15 28.13 0.56
CA ASN A 144 -10.15 28.60 1.52
C ASN A 144 -9.95 27.69 2.72
N ILE A 145 -10.48 26.45 2.70
CA ILE A 145 -10.29 25.50 3.80
C ILE A 145 -8.86 24.95 3.74
N ALA A 146 -8.16 25.03 4.87
CA ALA A 146 -6.92 24.28 5.06
C ALA A 146 -7.24 22.83 5.48
N PRO A 147 -6.88 21.82 4.70
CA PRO A 147 -7.06 20.42 5.09
C PRO A 147 -6.16 20.07 6.28
N THR A 148 -6.72 19.35 7.24
CA THR A 148 -6.02 18.84 8.41
C THR A 148 -6.33 17.35 8.57
N PRO A 149 -5.57 16.59 9.38
CA PRO A 149 -5.90 15.20 9.70
C PRO A 149 -7.29 15.00 10.33
N PHE A 150 -7.91 16.08 10.83
CA PHE A 150 -9.19 16.02 11.54
C PHE A 150 -10.39 16.36 10.65
N ASN A 151 -10.19 17.13 9.57
CA ASN A 151 -11.29 17.57 8.68
C ASN A 151 -11.20 16.99 7.26
N ALA A 152 -10.11 16.34 6.89
CA ALA A 152 -9.91 15.80 5.56
C ALA A 152 -10.66 14.47 5.38
N ASP A 153 -11.38 14.33 4.27
CA ASP A 153 -12.00 13.06 3.85
C ASP A 153 -11.03 12.18 3.05
N ARG A 154 -9.97 12.80 2.52
CA ARG A 154 -8.97 12.14 1.67
C ARG A 154 -7.57 12.51 2.12
N TRP A 155 -6.66 11.57 1.94
CA TRP A 155 -5.26 11.79 2.16
C TRP A 155 -4.45 11.23 0.98
N THR A 156 -3.54 12.02 0.46
CA THR A 156 -2.68 11.61 -0.66
C THR A 156 -1.31 11.24 -0.12
N VAL A 157 -0.77 10.11 -0.58
CA VAL A 157 0.59 9.70 -0.23
C VAL A 157 1.57 10.81 -0.61
N PRO A 158 2.49 11.20 0.29
CA PRO A 158 3.56 12.12 -0.08
C PRO A 158 4.38 11.62 -1.26
N GLN A 159 5.07 12.52 -1.98
CA GLN A 159 5.92 12.15 -3.10
C GLN A 159 6.84 10.99 -2.72
N THR A 160 6.77 9.91 -3.49
CA THR A 160 7.58 8.70 -3.34
C THR A 160 8.69 8.65 -4.38
N ALA A 161 9.75 7.92 -4.07
CA ALA A 161 10.87 7.63 -4.96
C ALA A 161 10.94 6.12 -5.25
N PRO A 162 11.61 5.71 -6.34
CA PRO A 162 11.89 4.30 -6.58
C PRO A 162 12.63 3.66 -5.40
N GLY A 163 12.13 2.50 -4.96
CA GLY A 163 12.62 1.79 -3.76
C GLY A 163 11.85 2.12 -2.47
N ASP A 164 11.02 3.15 -2.45
CA ASP A 164 10.18 3.44 -1.29
C ASP A 164 9.08 2.38 -1.12
N LEU A 165 8.84 2.02 0.13
CA LEU A 165 7.76 1.15 0.56
C LEU A 165 6.72 1.97 1.33
N VAL A 166 5.44 1.70 1.07
CA VAL A 166 4.34 2.12 1.96
C VAL A 166 3.58 0.90 2.46
N LEU A 167 3.15 0.97 3.73
CA LEU A 167 2.35 -0.06 4.39
C LEU A 167 1.12 0.59 5.02
N PHE A 168 -0.01 -0.08 4.92
CA PHE A 168 -1.29 0.38 5.46
C PHE A 168 -2.21 -0.80 5.79
N PRO A 169 -3.19 -0.62 6.69
CA PRO A 169 -4.20 -1.63 6.96
C PRO A 169 -4.96 -2.00 5.70
N SER A 170 -5.13 -3.28 5.43
CA SER A 170 -5.74 -3.78 4.19
C SER A 170 -7.19 -3.34 3.99
N TYR A 171 -7.91 -3.02 5.07
CA TYR A 171 -9.28 -2.51 5.01
C TYR A 171 -9.39 -1.08 4.47
N LEU A 172 -8.28 -0.35 4.38
CA LEU A 172 -8.29 1.07 4.04
C LEU A 172 -8.57 1.26 2.54
N LEU A 173 -9.65 1.96 2.24
CA LEU A 173 -10.06 2.28 0.87
C LEU A 173 -9.03 3.21 0.23
N HIS A 174 -8.58 2.81 -0.97
CA HIS A 174 -7.60 3.59 -1.72
C HIS A 174 -7.79 3.46 -3.23
N ALA A 175 -7.26 4.44 -3.95
CA ALA A 175 -7.32 4.52 -5.41
C ALA A 175 -6.03 5.12 -5.97
N VAL A 176 -5.79 4.94 -7.26
CA VAL A 176 -4.78 5.69 -7.99
C VAL A 176 -5.49 6.54 -9.03
N PRO A 177 -5.41 7.88 -8.94
CA PRO A 177 -5.94 8.79 -9.94
C PRO A 177 -5.35 8.53 -11.33
N VAL A 178 -5.93 9.12 -12.36
CA VAL A 178 -5.44 9.00 -13.73
C VAL A 178 -3.95 9.33 -13.80
N ASN A 179 -3.15 8.42 -14.32
CA ASN A 179 -1.71 8.60 -14.46
C ASN A 179 -1.41 9.68 -15.50
N GLN A 180 -0.85 10.79 -15.06
CA GLN A 180 -0.46 11.93 -15.89
C GLN A 180 1.00 11.83 -16.37
N GLY A 181 1.77 10.90 -15.79
CA GLY A 181 3.20 10.74 -16.05
C GLY A 181 3.54 9.64 -17.04
N GLU A 182 4.79 9.23 -17.00
CA GLU A 182 5.32 8.05 -17.68
C GLU A 182 4.76 6.77 -17.05
N ARG A 183 5.17 5.59 -17.57
CA ARG A 183 4.75 4.29 -17.05
C ARG A 183 5.07 4.16 -15.56
N ARG A 184 4.03 3.96 -14.77
CA ARG A 184 4.09 3.70 -13.33
C ARG A 184 4.17 2.20 -13.10
N ILE A 185 5.23 1.74 -12.44
CA ILE A 185 5.39 0.33 -12.05
C ILE A 185 5.45 0.26 -10.52
N THR A 186 4.61 -0.57 -9.93
CA THR A 186 4.60 -0.83 -8.48
C THR A 186 4.47 -2.31 -8.21
N LEU A 187 5.22 -2.79 -7.23
CA LEU A 187 5.07 -4.11 -6.63
C LEU A 187 4.15 -3.98 -5.42
N SER A 188 2.98 -4.58 -5.51
CA SER A 188 1.98 -4.62 -4.45
C SER A 188 1.97 -5.98 -3.79
N PHE A 189 1.58 -6.05 -2.53
CA PHE A 189 1.47 -7.31 -1.79
C PHE A 189 0.47 -7.21 -0.66
N ASN A 190 -0.01 -8.38 -0.22
CA ASN A 190 -0.83 -8.56 0.98
C ASN A 190 -0.12 -9.47 1.96
N ALA A 191 -0.24 -9.15 3.25
CA ALA A 191 0.43 -9.86 4.33
C ALA A 191 -0.51 -10.20 5.47
N ILE A 192 -0.22 -11.35 6.09
CA ILE A 192 -0.92 -11.87 7.27
C ILE A 192 0.10 -12.22 8.35
N PRO A 193 -0.24 -12.10 9.65
CA PRO A 193 0.58 -12.70 10.72
C PRO A 193 0.43 -14.22 10.69
N ASP A 194 1.40 -14.92 11.23
CA ASP A 194 1.34 -16.40 11.34
C ASP A 194 0.26 -16.86 12.33
N GLY A 195 -0.12 -16.02 13.26
CA GLY A 195 -1.22 -16.28 14.17
C GLY A 195 -1.53 -15.12 15.09
N LEU A 196 -2.68 -15.22 15.73
CA LEU A 196 -3.17 -14.29 16.75
C LEU A 196 -3.56 -15.06 18.00
N ASP A 197 -3.29 -14.52 19.17
CA ASP A 197 -3.80 -15.01 20.46
C ASP A 197 -4.85 -14.02 20.98
N SER A 198 -6.06 -14.50 21.21
CA SER A 198 -7.18 -13.72 21.75
C SER A 198 -7.71 -14.41 22.99
N TRP A 199 -7.19 -14.04 24.16
CA TRP A 199 -7.63 -14.56 25.46
C TRP A 199 -7.58 -16.09 25.56
N GLY A 200 -6.49 -16.70 25.06
CA GLY A 200 -6.28 -18.14 25.07
C GLY A 200 -6.87 -18.87 23.85
N TYR A 201 -7.55 -18.17 22.94
CA TYR A 201 -7.91 -18.69 21.62
C TYR A 201 -6.82 -18.33 20.62
N LYS A 202 -6.19 -19.35 20.05
CA LYS A 202 -5.16 -19.17 19.02
C LYS A 202 -5.74 -19.37 17.64
N VAL A 203 -5.71 -18.34 16.81
CA VAL A 203 -5.98 -18.43 15.39
C VAL A 203 -4.65 -18.53 14.67
N LYS A 204 -4.45 -19.55 13.86
CA LYS A 204 -3.26 -19.72 13.01
C LYS A 204 -3.66 -19.55 11.56
N PHE A 205 -2.84 -18.81 10.82
CA PHE A 205 -2.98 -18.67 9.38
C PHE A 205 -1.93 -19.54 8.71
N GLY A 206 -2.37 -20.53 7.94
CA GLY A 206 -1.49 -21.38 7.14
C GLY A 206 -1.37 -20.82 5.71
N THR A 207 -0.20 -20.94 5.13
CA THR A 207 0.09 -20.71 3.70
C THR A 207 0.29 -22.05 3.03
#